data_a4f000786a9f16d1d58008a359e336fa
#
_entry.id   a4f000786a9f16d1d58008a359e336fa
#
_cell.length_a   1.000
_cell.length_b   1.000
_cell.length_c   1.000
_cell.angle_alpha   90.00
_cell.angle_beta   90.00
_cell.angle_gamma   90.00
#
_symmetry.space_group_name_H-M   'P 1'
#
loop_
_entity.id
_entity.type
_entity.pdbx_description
1 polymer ?
#
loop_
_entity_poly.entity_id
_entity_poly.type
_entity_poly.pdbx_seq_one_letter_code
_entity_poly.pdbx_strand_id
1 'polypeptide(L)'
;MSSQSTRPLAIITGGSRGLGFEVAKALTLQGFDIALIAKDAQRLEEAAAQLRAGAAHISTFVCDLEQPHLVRELIDSLTQSLPTPTTLVLAHGVMSAKVSKTLKTDDAEWRRVMSINLDSVFQLVNGIAPAMADARNGRVIIFSACLGRMSGPGNAGGLAPYRISKAGVNALVRNLAHETGLGARGFLVDAICPNHSRTDMGGPDAPRSAEEGAATAIWLATREFNPGDTTGVLWEDQQVVPW
;
A
#
# COMPACT_ATOMS: atom_id res chain seq x y z
N MET A 1 -14.53 -8.89 -30.34
CA MET A 1 -13.35 -9.33 -29.55
C MET A 1 -12.62 -8.06 -29.14
N SER A 2 -12.85 -7.57 -27.93
CA SER A 2 -12.11 -6.43 -27.39
C SER A 2 -10.67 -6.88 -27.16
N SER A 3 -9.69 -6.19 -27.75
CA SER A 3 -8.29 -6.40 -27.47
C SER A 3 -8.10 -6.20 -25.97
N GLN A 4 -7.86 -7.29 -25.23
CA GLN A 4 -7.43 -7.17 -23.85
C GLN A 4 -6.18 -6.30 -23.85
N SER A 5 -6.19 -5.24 -23.07
CA SER A 5 -5.02 -4.40 -22.85
C SER A 5 -3.86 -5.30 -22.43
N THR A 6 -2.74 -5.20 -23.14
CA THR A 6 -1.49 -5.91 -22.77
C THR A 6 -0.75 -5.20 -21.65
N ARG A 7 -1.36 -4.13 -21.10
CA ARG A 7 -0.76 -3.29 -20.06
C ARG A 7 -0.89 -3.95 -18.69
N PRO A 8 0.17 -3.90 -17.87
CA PRO A 8 0.07 -4.35 -16.50
C PRO A 8 -0.91 -3.49 -15.70
N LEU A 9 -1.68 -4.10 -14.80
CA LEU A 9 -2.62 -3.41 -13.93
C LEU A 9 -2.00 -3.23 -12.54
N ALA A 10 -2.07 -2.00 -12.01
CA ALA A 10 -1.77 -1.71 -10.62
C ALA A 10 -3.05 -1.28 -9.86
N ILE A 11 -3.32 -1.92 -8.73
CA ILE A 11 -4.35 -1.51 -7.77
C ILE A 11 -3.68 -0.71 -6.66
N ILE A 12 -4.15 0.50 -6.39
CA ILE A 12 -3.51 1.43 -5.44
C ILE A 12 -4.53 2.00 -4.47
N THR A 13 -4.40 1.67 -3.19
CA THR A 13 -5.20 2.27 -2.12
C THR A 13 -4.56 3.57 -1.62
N GLY A 14 -5.38 4.50 -1.12
CA GLY A 14 -4.88 5.84 -0.77
C GLY A 14 -4.42 6.64 -1.98
N GLY A 15 -4.93 6.30 -3.18
CA GLY A 15 -4.47 6.84 -4.45
C GLY A 15 -4.95 8.25 -4.80
N SER A 16 -5.80 8.87 -3.98
CA SER A 16 -6.34 10.21 -4.27
C SER A 16 -5.39 11.36 -3.93
N ARG A 17 -4.31 11.11 -3.20
CA ARG A 17 -3.32 12.13 -2.78
C ARG A 17 -2.04 11.52 -2.22
N GLY A 18 -1.06 12.40 -1.97
CA GLY A 18 0.17 12.04 -1.26
C GLY A 18 0.93 10.89 -1.92
N LEU A 19 1.46 9.99 -1.10
CA LEU A 19 2.35 8.91 -1.55
C LEU A 19 1.68 7.97 -2.56
N GLY A 20 0.41 7.58 -2.30
CA GLY A 20 -0.32 6.70 -3.21
C GLY A 20 -0.59 7.33 -4.59
N PHE A 21 -0.86 8.63 -4.62
CA PHE A 21 -1.01 9.38 -5.88
C PHE A 21 0.31 9.47 -6.66
N GLU A 22 1.43 9.74 -5.99
CA GLU A 22 2.74 9.79 -6.67
C GLU A 22 3.15 8.42 -7.23
N VAL A 23 2.83 7.32 -6.52
CA VAL A 23 3.00 5.98 -7.08
C VAL A 23 2.12 5.78 -8.32
N ALA A 24 0.84 6.14 -8.25
CA ALA A 24 -0.08 6.01 -9.38
C ALA A 24 0.41 6.79 -10.60
N LYS A 25 0.83 8.04 -10.40
CA LYS A 25 1.38 8.92 -11.43
C LYS A 25 2.62 8.29 -12.10
N ALA A 26 3.56 7.81 -11.31
CA ALA A 26 4.77 7.19 -11.84
C ALA A 26 4.47 5.91 -12.64
N LEU A 27 3.59 5.04 -12.13
CA LEU A 27 3.22 3.80 -12.83
C LEU A 27 2.43 4.07 -14.10
N THR A 28 1.58 5.10 -14.13
CA THR A 28 0.89 5.55 -15.35
C THR A 28 1.89 5.91 -16.46
N LEU A 29 2.94 6.66 -16.11
CA LEU A 29 4.02 7.03 -17.05
C LEU A 29 4.82 5.82 -17.54
N GLN A 30 4.85 4.74 -16.78
CA GLN A 30 5.50 3.48 -17.15
C GLN A 30 4.57 2.49 -17.86
N GLY A 31 3.38 2.93 -18.25
CA GLY A 31 2.47 2.16 -19.08
C GLY A 31 1.54 1.22 -18.32
N PHE A 32 1.36 1.40 -17.02
CA PHE A 32 0.36 0.66 -16.25
C PHE A 32 -1.04 1.24 -16.44
N ASP A 33 -2.04 0.38 -16.47
CA ASP A 33 -3.41 0.74 -16.16
C ASP A 33 -3.57 0.77 -14.62
N ILE A 34 -4.41 1.69 -14.12
CA ILE A 34 -4.47 1.96 -12.68
C ILE A 34 -5.91 1.83 -12.17
N ALA A 35 -6.08 1.12 -11.06
CA ALA A 35 -7.29 1.15 -10.24
C ALA A 35 -7.00 1.93 -8.95
N LEU A 36 -7.57 3.12 -8.82
CA LEU A 36 -7.43 3.98 -7.64
C LEU A 36 -8.52 3.70 -6.63
N ILE A 37 -8.15 3.59 -5.36
CA ILE A 37 -9.08 3.38 -4.25
C ILE A 37 -8.86 4.47 -3.22
N ALA A 38 -9.94 5.18 -2.83
CA ALA A 38 -9.94 6.13 -1.73
C ALA A 38 -11.36 6.33 -1.17
N LYS A 39 -11.47 6.96 0.00
CA LYS A 39 -12.74 7.23 0.68
C LYS A 39 -13.50 8.44 0.10
N ASP A 40 -12.78 9.48 -0.30
CA ASP A 40 -13.31 10.72 -0.80
C ASP A 40 -13.50 10.66 -2.31
N ALA A 41 -14.75 10.60 -2.76
CA ALA A 41 -15.11 10.45 -4.17
C ALA A 41 -14.65 11.63 -5.03
N GLN A 42 -14.77 12.86 -4.52
CA GLN A 42 -14.39 14.06 -5.27
C GLN A 42 -12.88 14.10 -5.50
N ARG A 43 -12.09 13.95 -4.44
CA ARG A 43 -10.62 13.92 -4.53
C ARG A 43 -10.12 12.76 -5.37
N LEU A 44 -10.82 11.63 -5.32
CA LEU A 44 -10.46 10.45 -6.13
C LEU A 44 -10.64 10.72 -7.61
N GLU A 45 -11.75 11.36 -8.00
CA GLU A 45 -12.00 11.73 -9.39
C GLU A 45 -11.07 12.84 -9.88
N GLU A 46 -10.77 13.84 -9.06
CA GLU A 46 -9.78 14.87 -9.36
C GLU A 46 -8.38 14.25 -9.61
N ALA A 47 -7.97 13.27 -8.81
CA ALA A 47 -6.73 12.54 -9.00
C ALA A 47 -6.75 11.72 -10.30
N ALA A 48 -7.84 11.00 -10.55
CA ALA A 48 -8.00 10.21 -11.76
C ALA A 48 -7.97 11.09 -13.03
N ALA A 49 -8.60 12.26 -12.99
CA ALA A 49 -8.59 13.22 -14.10
C ALA A 49 -7.17 13.68 -14.46
N GLN A 50 -6.31 13.92 -13.45
CA GLN A 50 -4.92 14.27 -13.68
C GLN A 50 -4.13 13.13 -14.37
N LEU A 51 -4.43 11.87 -14.00
CA LEU A 51 -3.74 10.69 -14.56
C LEU A 51 -4.24 10.32 -15.96
N ARG A 52 -5.50 10.61 -16.30
CA ARG A 52 -6.10 10.33 -17.61
C ARG A 52 -5.54 11.17 -18.77
N ALA A 53 -4.69 12.15 -18.49
CA ALA A 53 -3.99 12.91 -19.54
C ALA A 53 -3.07 12.04 -20.41
N GLY A 54 -2.73 10.83 -19.98
CA GLY A 54 -1.97 9.83 -20.72
C GLY A 54 -2.83 8.75 -21.39
N ALA A 55 -2.17 7.75 -21.95
CA ALA A 55 -2.82 6.63 -22.63
C ALA A 55 -3.28 5.48 -21.69
N ALA A 56 -3.08 5.60 -20.39
CA ALA A 56 -3.45 4.58 -19.40
C ALA A 56 -4.96 4.58 -19.11
N HIS A 57 -5.51 3.42 -18.85
CA HIS A 57 -6.88 3.30 -18.35
C HIS A 57 -6.88 3.52 -16.83
N ILE A 58 -7.69 4.47 -16.35
CA ILE A 58 -7.78 4.82 -14.92
C ILE A 58 -9.20 4.52 -14.44
N SER A 59 -9.32 3.53 -13.56
CA SER A 59 -10.57 3.17 -12.87
C SER A 59 -10.55 3.71 -11.44
N THR A 60 -11.72 4.11 -10.92
CA THR A 60 -11.86 4.65 -9.56
C THR A 60 -12.84 3.80 -8.75
N PHE A 61 -12.49 3.54 -7.49
CA PHE A 61 -13.32 2.78 -6.54
C PHE A 61 -13.39 3.54 -5.22
N VAL A 62 -14.57 4.01 -4.87
CA VAL A 62 -14.80 4.71 -3.59
C VAL A 62 -15.04 3.66 -2.50
N CYS A 63 -14.21 3.69 -1.46
CA CYS A 63 -14.35 2.77 -0.33
C CYS A 63 -13.83 3.38 0.97
N ASP A 64 -14.62 3.28 2.04
CA ASP A 64 -14.15 3.52 3.40
C ASP A 64 -13.53 2.24 3.96
N LEU A 65 -12.19 2.19 3.97
CA LEU A 65 -11.43 1.03 4.44
C LEU A 65 -11.50 0.81 5.96
N GLU A 66 -12.17 1.69 6.71
CA GLU A 66 -12.51 1.46 8.12
C GLU A 66 -13.64 0.42 8.28
N GLN A 67 -14.45 0.21 7.23
CA GLN A 67 -15.65 -0.62 7.27
C GLN A 67 -15.39 -2.00 6.64
N PRO A 68 -15.26 -3.08 7.42
CA PRO A 68 -14.87 -4.38 6.88
C PRO A 68 -15.81 -4.97 5.82
N HIS A 69 -17.12 -4.63 5.88
CA HIS A 69 -18.08 -5.09 4.87
C HIS A 69 -17.87 -4.38 3.53
N LEU A 70 -17.56 -3.06 3.54
CA LEU A 70 -17.27 -2.31 2.32
C LEU A 70 -15.96 -2.78 1.67
N VAL A 71 -14.97 -3.20 2.47
CA VAL A 71 -13.73 -3.79 1.93
C VAL A 71 -14.02 -5.10 1.20
N ARG A 72 -14.91 -5.95 1.71
CA ARG A 72 -15.32 -7.18 1.00
C ARG A 72 -16.03 -6.89 -0.30
N GLU A 73 -17.01 -5.97 -0.29
CA GLU A 73 -17.72 -5.52 -1.50
C GLU A 73 -16.76 -4.93 -2.53
N LEU A 74 -15.78 -4.16 -2.09
CA LEU A 74 -14.71 -3.63 -2.96
C LEU A 74 -13.90 -4.76 -3.60
N ILE A 75 -13.46 -5.77 -2.84
CA ILE A 75 -12.71 -6.92 -3.34
C ILE A 75 -13.52 -7.65 -4.41
N ASP A 76 -14.80 -7.92 -4.15
CA ASP A 76 -15.69 -8.57 -5.09
C ASP A 76 -15.82 -7.74 -6.38
N SER A 77 -16.01 -6.43 -6.27
CA SER A 77 -16.07 -5.53 -7.41
C SER A 77 -14.78 -5.51 -8.22
N LEU A 78 -13.62 -5.42 -7.56
CA LEU A 78 -12.31 -5.43 -8.23
C LEU A 78 -12.06 -6.74 -8.99
N THR A 79 -12.33 -7.87 -8.35
CA THR A 79 -12.07 -9.20 -8.93
C THR A 79 -13.04 -9.56 -10.07
N GLN A 80 -14.26 -9.00 -10.08
CA GLN A 80 -15.25 -9.21 -11.14
C GLN A 80 -15.05 -8.26 -12.32
N SER A 81 -14.58 -7.04 -12.10
CA SER A 81 -14.52 -6.00 -13.13
C SER A 81 -13.14 -5.80 -13.76
N LEU A 82 -12.06 -6.25 -13.10
CA LEU A 82 -10.69 -6.03 -13.55
C LEU A 82 -9.96 -7.36 -13.81
N PRO A 83 -8.96 -7.37 -14.71
CA PRO A 83 -8.04 -8.49 -14.83
C PRO A 83 -7.20 -8.65 -13.55
N THR A 84 -6.57 -9.82 -13.39
CA THR A 84 -5.61 -10.04 -12.29
C THR A 84 -4.53 -8.98 -12.31
N PRO A 85 -4.35 -8.20 -11.22
CA PRO A 85 -3.34 -7.17 -11.18
C PRO A 85 -1.93 -7.78 -11.11
N THR A 86 -0.96 -7.08 -11.68
CA THR A 86 0.46 -7.40 -11.50
C THR A 86 1.05 -6.68 -10.30
N THR A 87 0.40 -5.61 -9.83
CA THR A 87 0.90 -4.79 -8.73
C THR A 87 -0.24 -4.39 -7.79
N LEU A 88 -0.06 -4.61 -6.50
CA LEU A 88 -0.96 -4.18 -5.44
C LEU A 88 -0.18 -3.28 -4.48
N VAL A 89 -0.54 -2.00 -4.43
CA VAL A 89 0.08 -1.00 -3.57
C VAL A 89 -0.91 -0.56 -2.50
N LEU A 90 -0.64 -0.90 -1.26
CA LEU A 90 -1.46 -0.53 -0.11
C LEU A 90 -0.83 0.68 0.60
N ALA A 91 -1.17 1.90 0.11
CA ALA A 91 -0.60 3.16 0.59
C ALA A 91 -1.53 3.93 1.54
N HIS A 92 -2.71 3.37 1.86
CA HIS A 92 -3.62 3.97 2.82
C HIS A 92 -3.13 3.81 4.27
N GLY A 93 -3.61 4.68 5.11
CA GLY A 93 -3.36 4.62 6.54
C GLY A 93 -3.78 5.89 7.26
N VAL A 94 -3.90 5.77 8.56
CA VAL A 94 -4.20 6.90 9.46
C VAL A 94 -3.22 6.92 10.63
N MET A 95 -2.91 8.11 11.10
CA MET A 95 -2.13 8.30 12.32
C MET A 95 -3.05 8.15 13.54
N SER A 96 -2.49 7.67 14.66
CA SER A 96 -3.15 7.77 15.95
C SER A 96 -3.25 9.22 16.41
N ALA A 97 -4.25 9.55 17.23
CA ALA A 97 -4.28 10.81 17.94
C ALA A 97 -2.99 11.03 18.74
N LYS A 98 -2.51 12.29 18.81
CA LYS A 98 -1.21 12.64 19.42
C LYS A 98 -1.04 12.15 20.87
N VAL A 99 -2.14 12.02 21.60
CA VAL A 99 -2.15 11.58 23.02
C VAL A 99 -2.31 10.08 23.20
N SER A 100 -2.32 9.30 22.13
CA SER A 100 -2.55 7.83 22.15
C SER A 100 -1.33 7.09 22.74
N LYS A 101 -1.19 7.19 24.07
CA LYS A 101 -0.32 6.30 24.84
C LYS A 101 -1.09 5.05 25.21
N THR A 102 -0.43 3.90 25.31
CA THR A 102 -1.07 2.61 25.57
C THR A 102 -2.09 2.65 26.71
N LEU A 103 -1.72 3.22 27.86
CA LEU A 103 -2.59 3.31 29.04
C LEU A 103 -3.70 4.38 28.95
N LYS A 104 -3.78 5.13 27.85
CA LYS A 104 -4.75 6.22 27.64
C LYS A 104 -5.49 6.13 26.30
N THR A 105 -5.21 5.12 25.52
CA THR A 105 -5.91 4.85 24.26
C THR A 105 -7.24 4.18 24.58
N ASP A 106 -8.33 4.74 24.12
CA ASP A 106 -9.64 4.11 24.20
C ASP A 106 -9.86 3.07 23.08
N ASP A 107 -10.88 2.24 23.27
CA ASP A 107 -11.21 1.18 22.32
C ASP A 107 -11.61 1.71 20.95
N ALA A 108 -12.23 2.88 20.87
CA ALA A 108 -12.68 3.45 19.60
C ALA A 108 -11.49 3.86 18.73
N GLU A 109 -10.53 4.58 19.32
CA GLU A 109 -9.30 4.96 18.62
C GLU A 109 -8.44 3.75 18.26
N TRP A 110 -8.34 2.76 19.16
CA TRP A 110 -7.68 1.50 18.86
C TRP A 110 -8.29 0.83 17.64
N ARG A 111 -9.60 0.60 17.64
CA ARG A 111 -10.30 -0.07 16.53
C ARG A 111 -10.20 0.72 15.24
N ARG A 112 -10.39 2.04 15.26
CA ARG A 112 -10.27 2.89 14.09
C ARG A 112 -8.91 2.70 13.39
N VAL A 113 -7.82 2.77 14.15
CA VAL A 113 -6.48 2.67 13.57
C VAL A 113 -6.18 1.23 13.11
N MET A 114 -6.54 0.23 13.91
CA MET A 114 -6.31 -1.17 13.55
C MET A 114 -7.13 -1.56 12.32
N SER A 115 -8.42 -1.20 12.26
CA SER A 115 -9.28 -1.51 11.11
C SER A 115 -8.72 -0.93 9.80
N ILE A 116 -8.25 0.34 9.82
CA ILE A 116 -7.73 0.96 8.60
C ILE A 116 -6.32 0.48 8.27
N ASN A 117 -5.41 0.42 9.26
CA ASN A 117 -3.99 0.22 8.98
C ASN A 117 -3.57 -1.26 8.87
N LEU A 118 -4.35 -2.19 9.45
CA LEU A 118 -3.99 -3.61 9.50
C LEU A 118 -5.09 -4.52 8.97
N ASP A 119 -6.32 -4.42 9.48
CA ASP A 119 -7.38 -5.37 9.12
C ASP A 119 -7.76 -5.23 7.64
N SER A 120 -7.92 -4.00 7.14
CA SER A 120 -8.22 -3.77 5.72
C SER A 120 -7.05 -4.19 4.83
N VAL A 121 -5.80 -4.00 5.28
CA VAL A 121 -4.60 -4.47 4.57
C VAL A 121 -4.64 -5.99 4.44
N PHE A 122 -4.91 -6.70 5.54
CA PHE A 122 -5.08 -8.15 5.53
C PHE A 122 -6.20 -8.59 4.58
N GLN A 123 -7.38 -7.96 4.65
CA GLN A 123 -8.52 -8.31 3.80
C GLN A 123 -8.20 -8.13 2.30
N LEU A 124 -7.60 -7.00 1.93
CA LEU A 124 -7.22 -6.71 0.54
C LEU A 124 -6.16 -7.70 0.02
N VAL A 125 -5.15 -8.00 0.83
CA VAL A 125 -4.15 -9.01 0.49
C VAL A 125 -4.81 -10.37 0.32
N ASN A 126 -5.61 -10.81 1.29
CA ASN A 126 -6.27 -12.11 1.28
C ASN A 126 -7.22 -12.29 0.08
N GLY A 127 -7.92 -11.22 -0.34
CA GLY A 127 -8.86 -11.27 -1.46
C GLY A 127 -8.23 -11.12 -2.85
N ILE A 128 -7.10 -10.40 -2.97
CA ILE A 128 -6.51 -10.06 -4.28
C ILE A 128 -5.23 -10.87 -4.57
N ALA A 129 -4.36 -11.06 -3.58
CA ALA A 129 -3.06 -11.67 -3.78
C ALA A 129 -3.07 -13.14 -4.23
N PRO A 130 -4.05 -14.00 -3.90
CA PRO A 130 -4.08 -15.38 -4.37
C PRO A 130 -3.98 -15.50 -5.89
N ALA A 131 -4.79 -14.74 -6.64
CA ALA A 131 -4.77 -14.75 -8.11
C ALA A 131 -3.42 -14.25 -8.67
N MET A 132 -2.78 -13.28 -8.01
CA MET A 132 -1.44 -12.80 -8.38
C MET A 132 -0.37 -13.86 -8.15
N ALA A 133 -0.45 -14.58 -7.04
CA ALA A 133 0.49 -15.66 -6.70
C ALA A 133 0.34 -16.86 -7.65
N ASP A 134 -0.90 -17.23 -8.01
CA ASP A 134 -1.20 -18.28 -8.99
C ASP A 134 -0.70 -17.92 -10.40
N ALA A 135 -0.81 -16.65 -10.78
CA ALA A 135 -0.26 -16.13 -12.04
C ALA A 135 1.28 -16.09 -12.05
N ARG A 136 1.94 -16.27 -10.91
CA ARG A 136 3.41 -16.20 -10.75
C ARG A 136 4.02 -14.89 -11.25
N ASN A 137 3.26 -13.83 -11.15
CA ASN A 137 3.65 -12.49 -11.58
C ASN A 137 2.94 -11.46 -10.72
N GLY A 138 3.54 -11.10 -9.59
CA GLY A 138 2.90 -10.19 -8.67
C GLY A 138 3.88 -9.42 -7.80
N ARG A 139 3.51 -8.16 -7.50
CA ARG A 139 4.19 -7.26 -6.58
C ARG A 139 3.16 -6.75 -5.56
N VAL A 140 3.30 -7.13 -4.31
CA VAL A 140 2.52 -6.59 -3.19
C VAL A 140 3.42 -5.66 -2.39
N ILE A 141 3.09 -4.39 -2.35
CA ILE A 141 3.88 -3.34 -1.70
C ILE A 141 3.01 -2.66 -0.65
N ILE A 142 3.39 -2.76 0.62
CA ILE A 142 2.59 -2.26 1.72
C ILE A 142 3.35 -1.13 2.45
N PHE A 143 2.70 0.03 2.55
CA PHE A 143 3.26 1.16 3.27
C PHE A 143 3.21 0.91 4.78
N SER A 144 4.38 0.62 5.33
CA SER A 144 4.64 0.55 6.76
C SER A 144 5.15 1.91 7.28
N ALA A 145 5.97 1.90 8.29
CA ALA A 145 6.65 3.07 8.83
C ALA A 145 7.87 2.66 9.64
N CYS A 146 8.87 3.54 9.74
CA CYS A 146 9.98 3.37 10.68
C CYS A 146 9.51 3.22 12.13
N LEU A 147 8.35 3.80 12.47
CA LEU A 147 7.73 3.67 13.80
C LEU A 147 7.14 2.28 14.08
N GLY A 148 6.97 1.43 13.08
CA GLY A 148 6.56 0.03 13.23
C GLY A 148 7.73 -0.95 13.45
N ARG A 149 8.96 -0.46 13.44
CA ARG A 149 10.16 -1.28 13.70
C ARG A 149 10.29 -1.59 15.19
N MET A 150 10.92 -2.71 15.52
CA MET A 150 11.33 -3.08 16.90
C MET A 150 12.72 -2.56 17.22
N SER A 151 13.37 -1.83 16.30
CA SER A 151 14.72 -1.29 16.39
C SER A 151 14.74 0.17 15.93
N GLY A 152 15.81 0.90 16.23
CA GLY A 152 16.04 2.28 15.79
C GLY A 152 14.87 3.22 16.11
N PRO A 153 14.29 3.93 15.12
CA PRO A 153 13.20 4.88 15.35
C PRO A 153 11.93 4.26 15.94
N GLY A 154 11.74 2.95 15.79
CA GLY A 154 10.65 2.21 16.42
C GLY A 154 10.82 2.03 17.92
N ASN A 155 12.04 2.20 18.44
CA ASN A 155 12.38 2.02 19.85
C ASN A 155 11.99 3.23 20.71
N ALA A 156 10.73 3.65 20.65
CA ALA A 156 10.17 4.76 21.40
C ALA A 156 8.69 4.51 21.73
N GLY A 157 8.16 5.19 22.74
CA GLY A 157 6.74 5.09 23.12
C GLY A 157 5.84 6.14 22.44
N GLY A 158 4.55 6.04 22.70
CA GLY A 158 3.50 6.89 22.13
C GLY A 158 2.95 6.39 20.78
N LEU A 159 1.85 6.96 20.34
CA LEU A 159 1.16 6.56 19.12
C LEU A 159 0.85 5.06 19.07
N ALA A 160 0.44 4.47 20.20
CA ALA A 160 0.40 3.01 20.40
C ALA A 160 -0.38 2.28 19.28
N PRO A 161 -1.64 2.64 18.90
CA PRO A 161 -2.34 1.94 17.84
C PRO A 161 -1.60 2.01 16.50
N TYR A 162 -1.04 3.18 16.15
CA TYR A 162 -0.30 3.35 14.90
C TYR A 162 0.94 2.46 14.84
N ARG A 163 1.79 2.51 15.87
CA ARG A 163 3.02 1.71 15.94
C ARG A 163 2.71 0.22 15.86
N ILE A 164 1.72 -0.23 16.64
CA ILE A 164 1.33 -1.63 16.68
C ILE A 164 0.74 -2.06 15.34
N SER A 165 -0.10 -1.23 14.69
CA SER A 165 -0.62 -1.56 13.37
C SER A 165 0.49 -1.70 12.31
N LYS A 166 1.51 -0.83 12.35
CA LYS A 166 2.63 -0.89 11.40
C LYS A 166 3.60 -2.04 11.69
N ALA A 167 3.77 -2.41 12.96
CA ALA A 167 4.47 -3.65 13.34
C ALA A 167 3.69 -4.90 12.86
N GLY A 168 2.36 -4.88 12.98
CA GLY A 168 1.49 -5.93 12.44
C GLY A 168 1.60 -6.07 10.92
N VAL A 169 1.65 -4.96 10.19
CA VAL A 169 1.92 -4.94 8.74
C VAL A 169 3.28 -5.58 8.41
N ASN A 170 4.33 -5.25 9.17
CA ASN A 170 5.65 -5.85 8.97
C ASN A 170 5.61 -7.37 9.16
N ALA A 171 4.93 -7.84 10.21
CA ALA A 171 4.73 -9.27 10.45
C ALA A 171 3.93 -9.95 9.33
N LEU A 172 2.86 -9.32 8.85
CA LEU A 172 2.05 -9.81 7.73
C LEU A 172 2.88 -9.98 6.45
N VAL A 173 3.66 -8.97 6.08
CA VAL A 173 4.55 -9.01 4.91
C VAL A 173 5.53 -10.16 5.00
N ARG A 174 6.21 -10.30 6.13
CA ARG A 174 7.17 -11.37 6.36
C ARG A 174 6.51 -12.75 6.25
N ASN A 175 5.37 -12.93 6.92
CA ASN A 175 4.64 -14.19 6.91
C ASN A 175 4.21 -14.58 5.49
N LEU A 176 3.54 -13.67 4.78
CA LEU A 176 3.06 -13.91 3.42
C LEU A 176 4.21 -14.20 2.43
N ALA A 177 5.32 -13.48 2.52
CA ALA A 177 6.48 -13.73 1.67
C ALA A 177 7.05 -15.14 1.86
N HIS A 178 7.13 -15.62 3.12
CA HIS A 178 7.56 -16.98 3.42
C HIS A 178 6.57 -18.04 2.90
N GLU A 179 5.27 -17.84 3.14
CA GLU A 179 4.21 -18.75 2.66
C GLU A 179 4.19 -18.88 1.14
N THR A 180 4.56 -17.81 0.43
CA THR A 180 4.57 -17.77 -1.04
C THR A 180 5.92 -18.09 -1.67
N GLY A 181 6.92 -18.47 -0.86
CA GLY A 181 8.23 -18.99 -1.31
C GLY A 181 9.26 -17.92 -1.62
N LEU A 182 9.21 -16.76 -0.94
CA LEU A 182 10.24 -15.70 -1.00
C LEU A 182 10.64 -15.32 -2.43
N GLY A 183 9.65 -15.09 -3.29
CA GLY A 183 9.88 -14.68 -4.67
C GLY A 183 10.21 -15.79 -5.66
N ALA A 184 10.49 -17.01 -5.22
CA ALA A 184 10.88 -18.14 -6.10
C ALA A 184 9.84 -18.46 -7.18
N ARG A 185 8.60 -18.00 -7.01
CA ARG A 185 7.51 -18.17 -7.96
C ARG A 185 7.16 -16.88 -8.73
N GLY A 186 7.99 -15.84 -8.69
CA GLY A 186 7.69 -14.55 -9.33
C GLY A 186 6.66 -13.70 -8.60
N PHE A 187 6.29 -14.03 -7.36
CA PHE A 187 5.41 -13.26 -6.50
C PHE A 187 6.20 -12.66 -5.33
N LEU A 188 6.21 -11.34 -5.24
CA LEU A 188 7.00 -10.58 -4.28
C LEU A 188 6.11 -9.83 -3.31
N VAL A 189 6.50 -9.77 -2.05
CA VAL A 189 5.76 -9.09 -0.99
C VAL A 189 6.73 -8.30 -0.13
N ASP A 190 6.61 -6.98 -0.13
CA ASP A 190 7.54 -6.11 0.56
C ASP A 190 6.82 -5.00 1.34
N ALA A 191 7.38 -4.62 2.47
CA ALA A 191 6.99 -3.44 3.22
C ALA A 191 7.93 -2.27 2.90
N ILE A 192 7.42 -1.04 2.94
CA ILE A 192 8.25 0.16 2.82
C ILE A 192 8.06 1.13 3.98
N CYS A 193 9.14 1.77 4.40
CA CYS A 193 9.11 2.98 5.21
C CYS A 193 9.34 4.19 4.29
N PRO A 194 8.32 5.07 4.10
CA PRO A 194 8.46 6.24 3.24
C PRO A 194 9.22 7.39 3.93
N ASN A 195 9.64 7.20 5.17
CA ASN A 195 10.11 8.25 6.05
C ASN A 195 9.08 9.37 6.27
N HIS A 196 9.49 10.48 6.87
CA HIS A 196 8.61 11.61 7.16
C HIS A 196 8.45 12.47 5.90
N SER A 197 7.34 12.29 5.20
CA SER A 197 7.03 12.91 3.90
C SER A 197 5.89 13.91 4.00
N ARG A 198 5.96 15.01 3.23
CA ARG A 198 4.95 16.06 3.15
C ARG A 198 3.68 15.54 2.51
N THR A 199 2.75 15.17 3.37
CA THR A 199 1.40 14.69 3.08
C THR A 199 0.49 15.26 4.15
N ASP A 200 -0.82 15.08 4.01
CA ASP A 200 -1.77 15.47 5.07
C ASP A 200 -1.45 14.81 6.42
N MET A 201 -0.87 13.60 6.40
CA MET A 201 -0.45 12.90 7.62
C MET A 201 0.87 13.43 8.17
N GLY A 202 1.84 13.70 7.29
CA GLY A 202 3.18 14.13 7.69
C GLY A 202 3.29 15.62 8.00
N GLY A 203 2.36 16.42 7.51
CA GLY A 203 2.38 17.88 7.65
C GLY A 203 3.30 18.59 6.66
N PRO A 204 3.19 19.94 6.59
CA PRO A 204 3.95 20.75 5.62
C PRO A 204 5.45 20.80 5.91
N ASP A 205 5.84 20.64 7.18
CA ASP A 205 7.23 20.75 7.61
C ASP A 205 8.03 19.45 7.49
N ALA A 206 7.41 18.38 6.96
CA ALA A 206 8.13 17.13 6.75
C ALA A 206 9.27 17.33 5.75
N PRO A 207 10.47 16.73 5.99
CA PRO A 207 11.66 17.01 5.20
C PRO A 207 11.57 16.53 3.76
N ARG A 208 10.83 15.44 3.50
CA ARG A 208 10.71 14.84 2.16
C ARG A 208 9.46 15.29 1.44
N SER A 209 9.52 15.42 0.13
CA SER A 209 8.33 15.53 -0.70
C SER A 209 7.55 14.21 -0.74
N ALA A 210 6.31 14.24 -1.20
CA ALA A 210 5.53 13.02 -1.43
C ALA A 210 6.17 12.13 -2.51
N GLU A 211 6.77 12.74 -3.53
CA GLU A 211 7.49 12.06 -4.61
C GLU A 211 8.71 11.30 -4.08
N GLU A 212 9.54 11.96 -3.25
CA GLU A 212 10.69 11.32 -2.59
C GLU A 212 10.26 10.16 -1.69
N GLY A 213 9.16 10.35 -0.94
CA GLY A 213 8.62 9.29 -0.08
C GLY A 213 8.03 8.10 -0.83
N ALA A 214 7.56 8.30 -2.07
CA ALA A 214 7.03 7.25 -2.92
C ALA A 214 8.11 6.48 -3.70
N ALA A 215 9.33 7.03 -3.81
CA ALA A 215 10.38 6.49 -4.70
C ALA A 215 10.70 5.00 -4.46
N THR A 216 10.77 4.55 -3.22
CA THR A 216 11.02 3.14 -2.91
C THR A 216 9.87 2.23 -3.35
N ALA A 217 8.61 2.65 -3.19
CA ALA A 217 7.46 1.89 -3.65
C ALA A 217 7.42 1.80 -5.19
N ILE A 218 7.73 2.89 -5.87
CA ILE A 218 7.82 2.94 -7.34
C ILE A 218 8.91 1.97 -7.83
N TRP A 219 10.09 2.02 -7.23
CA TRP A 219 11.18 1.11 -7.56
C TRP A 219 10.78 -0.37 -7.34
N LEU A 220 10.17 -0.71 -6.20
CA LEU A 220 9.69 -2.08 -5.94
C LEU A 220 8.64 -2.56 -6.94
N ALA A 221 7.77 -1.65 -7.40
CA ALA A 221 6.74 -1.97 -8.38
C ALA A 221 7.32 -2.27 -9.77
N THR A 222 8.48 -1.71 -10.11
CA THR A 222 9.00 -1.66 -11.47
C THR A 222 10.37 -2.29 -11.65
N ARG A 223 11.06 -2.62 -10.55
CA ARG A 223 12.37 -3.29 -10.63
C ARG A 223 12.26 -4.64 -11.34
N GLU A 224 13.26 -4.96 -12.15
CA GLU A 224 13.46 -6.33 -12.59
C GLU A 224 13.67 -7.23 -11.36
N PHE A 225 13.18 -8.44 -11.44
CA PHE A 225 13.30 -9.41 -10.39
C PHE A 225 13.86 -10.72 -10.93
N ASN A 226 14.91 -11.21 -10.28
CA ASN A 226 15.51 -12.49 -10.58
C ASN A 226 15.32 -13.45 -9.40
N PRO A 227 15.23 -14.77 -9.64
CA PRO A 227 15.20 -15.73 -8.56
C PRO A 227 16.37 -15.56 -7.60
N GLY A 228 16.06 -15.38 -6.31
CA GLY A 228 17.06 -15.11 -5.27
C GLY A 228 17.17 -13.62 -4.88
N ASP A 229 16.50 -12.71 -5.57
CA ASP A 229 16.44 -11.31 -5.16
C ASP A 229 15.68 -11.18 -3.83
N THR A 230 16.05 -10.16 -3.06
CA THR A 230 15.49 -9.93 -1.73
C THR A 230 14.02 -9.48 -1.81
N THR A 231 13.16 -10.16 -1.05
CA THR A 231 11.76 -9.85 -0.80
C THR A 231 11.36 -10.33 0.61
N GLY A 232 10.21 -9.93 1.11
CA GLY A 232 9.76 -10.28 2.46
C GLY A 232 10.45 -9.47 3.55
N VAL A 233 10.85 -8.25 3.23
CA VAL A 233 11.63 -7.37 4.11
C VAL A 233 11.02 -5.96 4.17
N LEU A 234 11.54 -5.14 5.07
CA LEU A 234 11.25 -3.72 5.13
C LEU A 234 12.31 -2.93 4.36
N TRP A 235 11.84 -2.10 3.43
CA TRP A 235 12.68 -1.23 2.62
C TRP A 235 12.57 0.23 3.06
N GLU A 236 13.69 0.92 3.10
CA GLU A 236 13.81 2.35 3.30
C GLU A 236 14.89 2.87 2.35
N ASP A 237 14.56 3.86 1.50
CA ASP A 237 15.48 4.39 0.49
C ASP A 237 16.15 3.33 -0.39
N GLN A 238 15.35 2.34 -0.81
CA GLN A 238 15.79 1.18 -1.62
C GLN A 238 16.84 0.29 -0.92
N GLN A 239 16.99 0.45 0.39
CA GLN A 239 17.86 -0.37 1.23
C GLN A 239 17.02 -1.22 2.20
N VAL A 240 17.46 -2.44 2.46
CA VAL A 240 16.85 -3.27 3.48
C VAL A 240 17.19 -2.72 4.86
N VAL A 241 16.18 -2.52 5.68
CA VAL A 241 16.35 -2.09 7.06
C VAL A 241 15.81 -3.15 8.03
N PRO A 242 16.35 -3.24 9.25
CA PRO A 242 15.84 -4.19 10.23
C PRO A 242 14.42 -3.85 10.65
N TRP A 243 13.68 -4.90 10.98
CA TRP A 243 12.31 -4.81 11.52
C TRP A 243 12.23 -4.07 12.86
#